data_5f482ed97c24f6d598d3a97fb428ddeb
#
_entry.id   5f482ed97c24f6d598d3a97fb428ddeb
#
_cell.length_a   1.000
_cell.length_b   1.000
_cell.length_c   1.000
_cell.angle_alpha   90.00
_cell.angle_beta   90.00
_cell.angle_gamma   90.00
#
_symmetry.space_group_name_H-M   'P 1'
#
loop_
_entity.id
_entity.type
_entity.pdbx_description
1 polymer ?
#
loop_
_entity_poly.entity_id
_entity_poly.type
_entity_poly.pdbx_seq_one_letter_code
_entity_poly.pdbx_strand_id
1 'polypeptide(L)'
;MQNIADILVDPEGALEKRNHWEKTSHALLVGAILHVLYAGEDKTLRGVANFLSDPACPFELTLHRMMTTKHLGDAPHPVVASAAREVLNKSDNERSGVLSTAMSFLGLYRDPTVAEVTARCDWRIADLISAEHPVSLYLVVPPSDISRTKPLIRLILNQIGRRLTESLDGSDGIARRHRLLLMLDEFPALGRLDFFESALAFMAGYGIRSFLIAQSLNQIDKAYGVNHSILDNCHVRVTFATNDERTAKRISETLGTATELRAQRNYAGHRLAPWLGHLMVSRQETARPLLTPGEVMQLPPDDAVVMVSGHAPIRAKKLRYYADANFKRRVLAPPMLASGPYVDTPARRADDWSALPIPSTPNTAAVTATSPEGVIDDGGPRRQPEVADEVAYVPSPDRVADDLAMLDDDDLPLPVPARLDSRLQRTARLATLDPADGIPL
;
A
#
# COMPACT_ATOMS: atom_id res chain seq x y z
N MET A 1 -4.97 -9.06 -16.29
CA MET A 1 -5.95 -7.97 -16.14
C MET A 1 -6.85 -8.14 -14.93
N GLN A 2 -7.40 -9.33 -14.66
CA GLN A 2 -8.20 -9.57 -13.46
C GLN A 2 -7.45 -9.17 -12.18
N ASN A 3 -6.20 -9.58 -12.01
CA ASN A 3 -5.39 -9.20 -10.84
C ASN A 3 -5.20 -7.67 -10.66
N ILE A 4 -5.19 -6.91 -11.75
CA ILE A 4 -5.14 -5.44 -11.69
C ILE A 4 -6.49 -4.90 -11.18
N ALA A 5 -7.59 -5.37 -11.76
CA ALA A 5 -8.92 -4.98 -11.33
C ALA A 5 -9.22 -5.39 -9.87
N ASP A 6 -8.71 -6.54 -9.42
CA ASP A 6 -8.83 -6.99 -8.02
C ASP A 6 -8.25 -5.98 -7.03
N ILE A 7 -7.04 -5.47 -7.32
CA ILE A 7 -6.39 -4.45 -6.46
C ILE A 7 -7.07 -3.09 -6.57
N LEU A 8 -7.55 -2.72 -7.77
CA LEU A 8 -8.26 -1.45 -7.95
C LEU A 8 -9.55 -1.39 -7.15
N VAL A 9 -10.31 -2.49 -7.15
CA VAL A 9 -11.62 -2.58 -6.46
C VAL A 9 -11.48 -2.72 -4.94
N ASP A 10 -10.33 -3.22 -4.48
CA ASP A 10 -9.99 -3.27 -3.05
C ASP A 10 -8.70 -2.49 -2.75
N PRO A 11 -8.76 -1.16 -2.80
CA PRO A 11 -7.59 -0.31 -2.62
C PRO A 11 -7.00 -0.37 -1.21
N GLU A 12 -7.79 -0.75 -0.22
CA GLU A 12 -7.38 -0.85 1.18
C GLU A 12 -6.89 -2.27 1.56
N GLY A 13 -7.31 -3.29 0.82
CA GLY A 13 -7.08 -4.69 1.17
C GLY A 13 -7.91 -5.13 2.38
N ALA A 14 -9.09 -4.55 2.54
CA ALA A 14 -9.95 -4.75 3.69
C ALA A 14 -11.23 -5.53 3.38
N LEU A 15 -11.50 -5.80 2.10
CA LEU A 15 -12.73 -6.44 1.67
C LEU A 15 -12.64 -7.97 1.84
N GLU A 16 -13.30 -8.49 2.87
CA GLU A 16 -13.53 -9.94 2.98
C GLU A 16 -14.49 -10.45 1.89
N LYS A 17 -15.51 -9.66 1.56
CA LYS A 17 -16.50 -9.96 0.51
C LYS A 17 -16.86 -8.70 -0.25
N ARG A 18 -16.80 -8.80 -1.58
CA ARG A 18 -17.25 -7.73 -2.47
C ARG A 18 -18.77 -7.64 -2.48
N ASN A 19 -19.30 -6.43 -2.37
CA ASN A 19 -20.73 -6.16 -2.58
C ASN A 19 -21.10 -6.21 -4.07
N HIS A 20 -22.39 -6.02 -4.38
CA HIS A 20 -22.90 -6.05 -5.75
C HIS A 20 -22.23 -5.01 -6.66
N TRP A 21 -22.06 -3.78 -6.18
CA TRP A 21 -21.47 -2.68 -6.93
C TRP A 21 -20.00 -2.92 -7.25
N GLU A 22 -19.24 -3.41 -6.28
CA GLU A 22 -17.83 -3.76 -6.43
C GLU A 22 -17.64 -4.91 -7.43
N LYS A 23 -18.48 -5.96 -7.37
CA LYS A 23 -18.42 -7.08 -8.32
C LYS A 23 -18.68 -6.64 -9.75
N THR A 24 -19.72 -5.83 -9.96
CA THR A 24 -20.09 -5.36 -11.29
C THR A 24 -19.07 -4.35 -11.83
N SER A 25 -18.60 -3.43 -10.98
CA SER A 25 -17.54 -2.49 -11.36
C SER A 25 -16.22 -3.21 -11.67
N HIS A 26 -15.90 -4.29 -10.96
CA HIS A 26 -14.75 -5.14 -11.28
C HIS A 26 -14.87 -5.74 -12.69
N ALA A 27 -16.02 -6.31 -13.04
CA ALA A 27 -16.23 -6.86 -14.38
C ALA A 27 -16.10 -5.78 -15.47
N LEU A 28 -16.70 -4.61 -15.24
CA LEU A 28 -16.55 -3.45 -16.14
C LEU A 28 -15.10 -3.02 -16.28
N LEU A 29 -14.35 -2.90 -15.18
CA LEU A 29 -12.93 -2.50 -15.20
C LEU A 29 -12.07 -3.51 -15.95
N VAL A 30 -12.28 -4.81 -15.77
CA VAL A 30 -11.56 -5.85 -16.54
C VAL A 30 -11.83 -5.66 -18.02
N GLY A 31 -13.07 -5.46 -18.42
CA GLY A 31 -13.45 -5.22 -19.82
C GLY A 31 -12.86 -3.93 -20.39
N ALA A 32 -12.94 -2.82 -19.66
CA ALA A 32 -12.41 -1.53 -20.06
C ALA A 32 -10.88 -1.53 -20.19
N ILE A 33 -10.18 -2.14 -19.23
CA ILE A 33 -8.71 -2.28 -19.27
C ILE A 33 -8.31 -3.09 -20.51
N LEU A 34 -8.97 -4.22 -20.78
CA LEU A 34 -8.69 -5.01 -21.98
C LEU A 34 -9.01 -4.21 -23.24
N HIS A 35 -10.15 -3.50 -23.30
CA HIS A 35 -10.49 -2.68 -24.46
C HIS A 35 -9.40 -1.63 -24.75
N VAL A 36 -9.01 -0.87 -23.75
CA VAL A 36 -7.97 0.18 -23.88
C VAL A 36 -6.63 -0.44 -24.27
N LEU A 37 -6.29 -1.60 -23.71
CA LEU A 37 -5.06 -2.31 -24.03
C LEU A 37 -4.98 -2.71 -25.50
N TYR A 38 -6.06 -3.20 -26.09
CA TYR A 38 -6.11 -3.64 -27.48
C TYR A 38 -6.38 -2.51 -28.47
N ALA A 39 -7.24 -1.57 -28.13
CA ALA A 39 -7.80 -0.58 -29.07
C ALA A 39 -7.53 0.89 -28.68
N GLY A 40 -7.09 1.17 -27.45
CA GLY A 40 -6.81 2.53 -26.99
C GLY A 40 -5.42 3.02 -27.39
N GLU A 41 -5.30 4.33 -27.56
CA GLU A 41 -4.00 5.00 -27.78
C GLU A 41 -3.25 5.19 -26.45
N ASP A 42 -3.93 5.65 -25.40
CA ASP A 42 -3.38 5.81 -24.05
C ASP A 42 -3.60 4.51 -23.24
N LYS A 43 -2.63 3.59 -23.31
CA LYS A 43 -2.68 2.26 -22.67
C LYS A 43 -2.30 2.33 -21.18
N THR A 44 -2.81 3.33 -20.48
CA THR A 44 -2.62 3.55 -19.05
C THR A 44 -3.93 3.47 -18.29
N LEU A 45 -3.88 3.42 -16.95
CA LEU A 45 -5.10 3.51 -16.13
C LEU A 45 -5.77 4.89 -16.22
N ARG A 46 -5.01 5.94 -16.51
CA ARG A 46 -5.57 7.25 -16.90
C ARG A 46 -6.36 7.12 -18.20
N GLY A 47 -5.81 6.43 -19.21
CA GLY A 47 -6.51 6.17 -20.47
C GLY A 47 -7.81 5.39 -20.27
N VAL A 48 -7.83 4.42 -19.35
CA VAL A 48 -9.07 3.70 -18.96
C VAL A 48 -10.08 4.65 -18.31
N ALA A 49 -9.63 5.52 -17.39
CA ALA A 49 -10.52 6.51 -16.77
C ALA A 49 -11.10 7.47 -17.79
N ASN A 50 -10.27 8.01 -18.71
CA ASN A 50 -10.71 8.91 -19.77
C ASN A 50 -11.70 8.21 -20.73
N PHE A 51 -11.43 6.96 -21.09
CA PHE A 51 -12.33 6.17 -21.95
C PHE A 51 -13.71 5.98 -21.35
N LEU A 52 -13.81 5.69 -20.05
CA LEU A 52 -15.08 5.49 -19.35
C LEU A 52 -15.82 6.82 -19.05
N SER A 53 -15.11 7.94 -18.96
CA SER A 53 -15.67 9.25 -18.61
C SER A 53 -15.52 10.30 -19.72
N ASP A 54 -15.43 9.87 -20.97
CA ASP A 54 -15.34 10.78 -22.11
C ASP A 54 -16.60 11.66 -22.21
N PRO A 55 -16.48 12.98 -22.03
CA PRO A 55 -17.64 13.88 -22.06
C PRO A 55 -18.28 13.96 -23.44
N ALA A 56 -17.55 13.61 -24.51
CA ALA A 56 -18.07 13.61 -25.87
C ALA A 56 -18.80 12.31 -26.24
N CYS A 57 -18.74 11.27 -25.39
CA CYS A 57 -19.29 9.94 -25.68
C CYS A 57 -20.19 9.47 -24.53
N PRO A 58 -21.53 9.39 -24.72
CA PRO A 58 -22.43 8.82 -23.74
C PRO A 58 -22.01 7.40 -23.33
N PHE A 59 -22.15 7.04 -22.07
CA PHE A 59 -21.67 5.77 -21.53
C PHE A 59 -22.22 4.54 -22.25
N GLU A 60 -23.49 4.60 -22.70
CA GLU A 60 -24.08 3.53 -23.50
C GLU A 60 -23.34 3.32 -24.82
N LEU A 61 -22.94 4.40 -25.46
CA LEU A 61 -22.17 4.33 -26.70
C LEU A 61 -20.76 3.76 -26.43
N THR A 62 -20.16 4.11 -25.30
CA THR A 62 -18.92 3.49 -24.84
C THR A 62 -19.04 1.98 -24.67
N LEU A 63 -20.13 1.49 -24.07
CA LEU A 63 -20.41 0.06 -23.94
C LEU A 63 -20.65 -0.61 -25.31
N HIS A 64 -21.40 0.02 -26.23
CA HIS A 64 -21.55 -0.46 -27.60
C HIS A 64 -20.21 -0.54 -28.33
N ARG A 65 -19.35 0.46 -28.17
CA ARG A 65 -18.00 0.48 -28.75
C ARG A 65 -17.15 -0.71 -28.22
N MET A 66 -17.22 -1.01 -26.93
CA MET A 66 -16.56 -2.19 -26.36
C MET A 66 -17.05 -3.49 -26.98
N MET A 67 -18.35 -3.60 -27.29
CA MET A 67 -18.94 -4.80 -27.86
C MET A 67 -18.65 -4.99 -29.34
N THR A 68 -18.46 -3.91 -30.10
CA THR A 68 -18.35 -3.95 -31.57
C THR A 68 -16.90 -3.83 -32.06
N THR A 69 -15.97 -3.34 -31.24
CA THR A 69 -14.57 -3.18 -31.62
C THR A 69 -13.92 -4.55 -31.87
N LYS A 70 -13.25 -4.69 -32.99
CA LYS A 70 -12.52 -5.90 -33.39
C LYS A 70 -11.17 -5.97 -32.70
N HIS A 71 -11.11 -6.58 -31.52
CA HIS A 71 -9.88 -6.68 -30.72
C HIS A 71 -8.95 -7.83 -31.14
N LEU A 72 -9.56 -8.90 -31.69
CA LEU A 72 -8.88 -10.14 -32.09
C LEU A 72 -9.07 -10.39 -33.58
N GLY A 73 -8.37 -9.62 -34.39
CA GLY A 73 -8.57 -9.66 -35.84
C GLY A 73 -9.94 -9.18 -36.23
N ASP A 74 -10.82 -10.09 -36.67
CA ASP A 74 -12.18 -9.73 -37.12
C ASP A 74 -13.25 -9.84 -36.04
N ALA A 75 -12.91 -10.24 -34.82
CA ALA A 75 -13.87 -10.47 -33.74
C ALA A 75 -13.59 -9.59 -32.50
N PRO A 76 -14.64 -9.18 -31.77
CA PRO A 76 -14.46 -8.55 -30.46
C PRO A 76 -13.91 -9.56 -29.45
N HIS A 77 -13.15 -9.06 -28.48
CA HIS A 77 -12.66 -9.89 -27.36
C HIS A 77 -13.85 -10.35 -26.50
N PRO A 78 -14.05 -11.67 -26.26
CA PRO A 78 -15.24 -12.18 -25.58
C PRO A 78 -15.48 -11.56 -24.19
N VAL A 79 -14.41 -11.40 -23.40
CA VAL A 79 -14.49 -10.81 -22.04
C VAL A 79 -14.91 -9.34 -22.11
N VAL A 80 -14.40 -8.57 -23.08
CA VAL A 80 -14.76 -7.16 -23.27
C VAL A 80 -16.24 -7.04 -23.66
N ALA A 81 -16.68 -7.83 -24.63
CA ALA A 81 -18.05 -7.82 -25.09
C ALA A 81 -19.04 -8.29 -24.01
N SER A 82 -18.68 -9.32 -23.25
CA SER A 82 -19.50 -9.83 -22.13
C SER A 82 -19.64 -8.81 -21.02
N ALA A 83 -18.54 -8.18 -20.58
CA ALA A 83 -18.57 -7.16 -19.53
C ALA A 83 -19.42 -5.95 -19.92
N ALA A 84 -19.29 -5.48 -21.17
CA ALA A 84 -20.11 -4.39 -21.66
C ALA A 84 -21.60 -4.76 -21.76
N ARG A 85 -21.92 -5.97 -22.24
CA ARG A 85 -23.29 -6.47 -22.32
C ARG A 85 -23.94 -6.61 -20.95
N GLU A 86 -23.21 -7.10 -19.96
CA GLU A 86 -23.70 -7.22 -18.59
C GLU A 86 -24.14 -5.87 -18.05
N VAL A 87 -23.34 -4.82 -18.23
CA VAL A 87 -23.67 -3.47 -17.76
C VAL A 87 -24.80 -2.87 -18.60
N LEU A 88 -24.81 -3.09 -19.91
CA LEU A 88 -25.86 -2.55 -20.80
C LEU A 88 -27.26 -3.12 -20.47
N ASN A 89 -27.34 -4.36 -20.01
CA ASN A 89 -28.61 -5.01 -19.63
C ASN A 89 -29.20 -4.48 -18.30
N LYS A 90 -28.46 -3.63 -17.57
CA LYS A 90 -28.93 -3.05 -16.30
C LYS A 90 -29.81 -1.80 -16.56
N SER A 91 -30.59 -1.41 -15.57
CA SER A 91 -31.34 -0.15 -15.60
C SER A 91 -30.39 1.06 -15.63
N ASP A 92 -30.88 2.20 -16.11
CA ASP A 92 -30.09 3.43 -16.23
C ASP A 92 -29.48 3.87 -14.90
N ASN A 93 -30.25 3.79 -13.81
CA ASN A 93 -29.78 4.10 -12.48
C ASN A 93 -28.67 3.15 -12.03
N GLU A 94 -28.83 1.86 -12.31
CA GLU A 94 -27.82 0.86 -11.96
C GLU A 94 -26.54 1.03 -12.80
N ARG A 95 -26.68 1.29 -14.11
CA ARG A 95 -25.53 1.60 -14.98
C ARG A 95 -24.73 2.81 -14.49
N SER A 96 -25.46 3.89 -14.13
CA SER A 96 -24.84 5.10 -13.57
C SER A 96 -24.11 4.80 -12.25
N GLY A 97 -24.70 3.99 -11.36
CA GLY A 97 -24.09 3.57 -10.10
C GLY A 97 -22.82 2.73 -10.31
N VAL A 98 -22.85 1.78 -11.26
CA VAL A 98 -21.68 0.95 -11.61
C VAL A 98 -20.55 1.81 -12.18
N LEU A 99 -20.87 2.75 -13.10
CA LEU A 99 -19.88 3.68 -13.64
C LEU A 99 -19.26 4.55 -12.54
N SER A 100 -20.11 5.16 -11.69
CA SER A 100 -19.65 6.00 -10.58
C SER A 100 -18.71 5.23 -9.64
N THR A 101 -19.04 3.99 -9.31
CA THR A 101 -18.21 3.11 -8.49
C THR A 101 -16.89 2.77 -9.18
N ALA A 102 -16.92 2.40 -10.46
CA ALA A 102 -15.72 2.13 -11.23
C ALA A 102 -14.78 3.36 -11.31
N MET A 103 -15.37 4.55 -11.52
CA MET A 103 -14.62 5.80 -11.59
C MET A 103 -14.00 6.20 -10.24
N SER A 104 -14.63 5.85 -9.11
CA SER A 104 -14.05 6.08 -7.78
C SER A 104 -12.73 5.30 -7.59
N PHE A 105 -12.65 4.07 -8.12
CA PHE A 105 -11.42 3.26 -8.08
C PHE A 105 -10.32 3.78 -9.01
N LEU A 106 -10.68 4.49 -10.06
CA LEU A 106 -9.74 5.10 -11.00
C LEU A 106 -9.33 6.53 -10.61
N GLY A 107 -9.92 7.11 -9.57
CA GLY A 107 -9.70 8.50 -9.15
C GLY A 107 -8.23 8.86 -8.96
N LEU A 108 -7.44 7.97 -8.36
CA LEU A 108 -6.00 8.16 -8.15
C LEU A 108 -5.24 8.40 -9.47
N TYR A 109 -5.58 7.69 -10.53
CA TYR A 109 -4.88 7.76 -11.83
C TYR A 109 -5.26 8.96 -12.68
N ARG A 110 -6.24 9.76 -12.23
CA ARG A 110 -6.59 11.07 -12.81
C ARG A 110 -5.79 12.21 -12.20
N ASP A 111 -5.12 11.99 -11.07
CA ASP A 111 -4.18 12.95 -10.51
C ASP A 111 -3.03 13.20 -11.49
N PRO A 112 -2.69 14.46 -11.83
CA PRO A 112 -1.69 14.75 -12.85
C PRO A 112 -0.32 14.13 -12.56
N THR A 113 0.13 14.15 -11.30
CA THR A 113 1.43 13.60 -10.88
C THR A 113 1.45 12.07 -11.03
N VAL A 114 0.40 11.39 -10.56
CA VAL A 114 0.28 9.93 -10.70
C VAL A 114 0.14 9.53 -12.16
N ALA A 115 -0.65 10.28 -12.93
CA ALA A 115 -0.84 10.06 -14.36
C ALA A 115 0.48 10.19 -15.15
N GLU A 116 1.32 11.19 -14.80
CA GLU A 116 2.64 11.38 -15.43
C GLU A 116 3.59 10.23 -15.09
N VAL A 117 3.71 9.87 -13.80
CA VAL A 117 4.60 8.79 -13.34
C VAL A 117 4.21 7.44 -13.92
N THR A 118 2.91 7.20 -14.18
CA THR A 118 2.40 5.94 -14.74
C THR A 118 2.17 5.99 -16.24
N ALA A 119 2.54 7.08 -16.92
CA ALA A 119 2.30 7.26 -18.36
C ALA A 119 3.16 6.35 -19.25
N ARG A 120 4.28 5.87 -18.73
CA ARG A 120 5.23 5.03 -19.50
C ARG A 120 5.88 3.97 -18.62
N CYS A 121 6.44 2.95 -19.26
CA CYS A 121 7.18 1.90 -18.60
C CYS A 121 8.69 2.18 -18.74
N ASP A 122 9.35 2.55 -17.63
CA ASP A 122 10.80 2.80 -17.61
C ASP A 122 11.60 1.53 -17.28
N TRP A 123 10.95 0.50 -16.72
CA TRP A 123 11.54 -0.77 -16.33
C TRP A 123 10.52 -1.91 -16.50
N ARG A 124 11.02 -3.14 -16.58
CA ARG A 124 10.19 -4.35 -16.62
C ARG A 124 10.38 -5.15 -15.35
N ILE A 125 9.34 -5.85 -14.91
CA ILE A 125 9.42 -6.73 -13.73
C ILE A 125 10.53 -7.77 -13.88
N ALA A 126 10.70 -8.31 -15.08
CA ALA A 126 11.77 -9.26 -15.38
C ALA A 126 13.19 -8.69 -15.14
N ASP A 127 13.40 -7.40 -15.36
CA ASP A 127 14.72 -6.76 -15.18
C ASP A 127 15.22 -6.88 -13.74
N LEU A 128 14.31 -6.93 -12.75
CA LEU A 128 14.66 -7.06 -11.33
C LEU A 128 15.48 -8.32 -11.03
N ILE A 129 15.34 -9.37 -11.84
CA ILE A 129 16.01 -10.67 -11.64
C ILE A 129 16.82 -11.14 -12.83
N SER A 130 16.65 -10.55 -14.04
CA SER A 130 17.26 -11.03 -15.27
C SER A 130 18.25 -10.07 -15.91
N ALA A 131 18.33 -8.82 -15.48
CA ALA A 131 19.25 -7.83 -16.03
C ALA A 131 20.71 -8.29 -15.92
N GLU A 132 21.59 -7.75 -16.75
CA GLU A 132 23.03 -8.05 -16.73
C GLU A 132 23.64 -7.67 -15.37
N HIS A 133 23.28 -6.51 -14.86
CA HIS A 133 23.68 -6.02 -13.53
C HIS A 133 22.52 -6.03 -12.56
N PRO A 134 22.77 -6.15 -11.23
CA PRO A 134 21.72 -6.04 -10.22
C PRO A 134 20.97 -4.71 -10.32
N VAL A 135 19.65 -4.77 -10.26
CA VAL A 135 18.76 -3.61 -10.32
C VAL A 135 18.18 -3.30 -8.95
N SER A 136 18.17 -2.02 -8.57
CA SER A 136 17.48 -1.54 -7.39
C SER A 136 16.31 -0.66 -7.79
N LEU A 137 15.11 -1.02 -7.34
CA LEU A 137 13.89 -0.24 -7.53
C LEU A 137 13.49 0.40 -6.20
N TYR A 138 13.37 1.73 -6.18
CA TYR A 138 12.92 2.49 -5.03
C TYR A 138 11.54 3.06 -5.30
N LEU A 139 10.56 2.64 -4.49
CA LEU A 139 9.21 3.19 -4.47
C LEU A 139 9.12 4.17 -3.31
N VAL A 140 9.34 5.45 -3.59
CA VAL A 140 9.41 6.50 -2.57
C VAL A 140 8.11 7.27 -2.52
N VAL A 141 7.48 7.28 -1.35
CA VAL A 141 6.22 8.00 -1.11
C VAL A 141 6.36 8.82 0.17
N PRO A 142 6.06 10.13 0.13
CA PRO A 142 6.01 10.94 1.34
C PRO A 142 4.99 10.39 2.35
N PRO A 143 5.25 10.46 3.65
CA PRO A 143 4.31 9.97 4.68
C PRO A 143 2.91 10.57 4.57
N SER A 144 2.80 11.84 4.15
CA SER A 144 1.53 12.54 3.89
C SER A 144 0.67 11.90 2.80
N ASP A 145 1.31 11.23 1.82
CA ASP A 145 0.66 10.69 0.64
C ASP A 145 0.49 9.17 0.66
N ILE A 146 0.98 8.48 1.70
CA ILE A 146 0.91 7.02 1.79
C ILE A 146 -0.52 6.51 1.65
N SER A 147 -1.48 7.12 2.36
CA SER A 147 -2.88 6.68 2.29
C SER A 147 -3.47 6.81 0.89
N ARG A 148 -3.17 7.91 0.19
CA ARG A 148 -3.67 8.20 -1.15
C ARG A 148 -3.03 7.30 -2.21
N THR A 149 -1.72 7.06 -2.13
CA THR A 149 -0.94 6.33 -3.15
C THR A 149 -0.81 4.83 -2.87
N LYS A 150 -1.28 4.38 -1.71
CA LYS A 150 -1.31 2.97 -1.29
C LYS A 150 -1.82 2.02 -2.38
N PRO A 151 -2.93 2.30 -3.12
CA PRO A 151 -3.40 1.41 -4.18
C PRO A 151 -2.36 1.18 -5.28
N LEU A 152 -1.60 2.21 -5.66
CA LEU A 152 -0.55 2.10 -6.68
C LEU A 152 0.61 1.22 -6.20
N ILE A 153 1.11 1.44 -4.98
CA ILE A 153 2.19 0.62 -4.40
C ILE A 153 1.76 -0.85 -4.27
N ARG A 154 0.53 -1.08 -3.80
CA ARG A 154 -0.06 -2.44 -3.72
C ARG A 154 -0.13 -3.09 -5.09
N LEU A 155 -0.55 -2.34 -6.13
CA LEU A 155 -0.63 -2.82 -7.50
C LEU A 155 0.76 -3.24 -8.01
N ILE A 156 1.78 -2.41 -7.83
CA ILE A 156 3.16 -2.71 -8.25
C ILE A 156 3.69 -3.97 -7.55
N LEU A 157 3.58 -4.05 -6.22
CA LEU A 157 4.06 -5.19 -5.43
C LEU A 157 3.33 -6.49 -5.81
N ASN A 158 2.01 -6.42 -6.04
CA ASN A 158 1.23 -7.57 -6.46
C ASN A 158 1.67 -8.06 -7.85
N GLN A 159 1.89 -7.14 -8.81
CA GLN A 159 2.36 -7.49 -10.15
C GLN A 159 3.78 -8.10 -10.11
N ILE A 160 4.69 -7.54 -9.31
CA ILE A 160 6.04 -8.11 -9.12
C ILE A 160 5.93 -9.53 -8.55
N GLY A 161 5.19 -9.69 -7.45
CA GLY A 161 5.06 -10.98 -6.80
C GLY A 161 4.45 -12.05 -7.70
N ARG A 162 3.32 -11.74 -8.35
CA ARG A 162 2.63 -12.70 -9.23
C ARG A 162 3.47 -13.03 -10.47
N ARG A 163 4.00 -12.03 -11.16
CA ARG A 163 4.78 -12.26 -12.38
C ARG A 163 6.03 -13.09 -12.14
N LEU A 164 6.73 -12.87 -11.04
CA LEU A 164 7.96 -13.60 -10.73
C LEU A 164 7.73 -14.98 -10.09
N THR A 165 6.49 -15.33 -9.75
CA THR A 165 6.10 -16.64 -9.23
C THR A 165 5.26 -17.47 -10.21
N GLU A 166 5.10 -17.05 -11.46
CA GLU A 166 4.35 -17.79 -12.48
C GLU A 166 5.03 -19.09 -12.89
N SER A 167 6.36 -19.11 -12.96
CA SER A 167 7.14 -20.28 -13.39
C SER A 167 8.36 -20.47 -12.49
N LEU A 168 8.62 -21.70 -12.09
CA LEU A 168 9.80 -22.08 -11.31
C LEU A 168 10.97 -22.47 -12.21
N ASP A 169 10.69 -23.09 -13.35
CA ASP A 169 11.65 -23.69 -14.28
C ASP A 169 12.16 -22.76 -15.39
N GLY A 170 11.71 -21.49 -15.38
CA GLY A 170 12.08 -20.51 -16.39
C GLY A 170 11.32 -20.68 -17.71
N SER A 171 10.24 -21.48 -17.75
CA SER A 171 9.37 -21.63 -18.93
C SER A 171 8.68 -20.31 -19.32
N ASP A 172 8.68 -19.32 -18.43
CA ASP A 172 8.22 -17.94 -18.66
C ASP A 172 9.21 -17.10 -19.51
N GLY A 173 10.34 -17.66 -19.92
CA GLY A 173 11.39 -16.99 -20.68
C GLY A 173 12.23 -15.99 -19.86
N ILE A 174 12.05 -15.92 -18.54
CA ILE A 174 12.78 -15.02 -17.65
C ILE A 174 14.04 -15.72 -17.13
N ALA A 175 15.23 -15.25 -17.53
CA ALA A 175 16.48 -15.75 -16.98
C ALA A 175 16.65 -15.26 -15.52
N ARG A 176 16.71 -16.19 -14.56
CA ARG A 176 16.85 -15.86 -13.13
C ARG A 176 18.32 -15.72 -12.75
N ARG A 177 18.94 -14.58 -13.10
CA ARG A 177 20.36 -14.29 -12.82
C ARG A 177 20.58 -13.80 -11.39
N HIS A 178 19.62 -13.05 -10.85
CA HIS A 178 19.71 -12.43 -9.54
C HIS A 178 18.57 -12.88 -8.64
N ARG A 179 18.82 -12.88 -7.34
CA ARG A 179 17.77 -13.02 -6.31
C ARG A 179 17.19 -11.63 -6.03
N LEU A 180 15.87 -11.57 -5.82
CA LEU A 180 15.19 -10.35 -5.44
C LEU A 180 15.03 -10.26 -3.92
N LEU A 181 15.43 -9.14 -3.34
CA LEU A 181 15.11 -8.78 -1.96
C LEU A 181 14.00 -7.71 -1.97
N LEU A 182 12.84 -8.04 -1.44
CA LEU A 182 11.77 -7.08 -1.16
C LEU A 182 12.01 -6.49 0.23
N MET A 183 12.53 -5.27 0.31
CA MET A 183 12.67 -4.54 1.56
C MET A 183 11.46 -3.64 1.75
N LEU A 184 10.54 -4.04 2.64
CA LEU A 184 9.27 -3.37 2.87
C LEU A 184 9.32 -2.64 4.20
N ASP A 185 9.70 -1.36 4.14
CA ASP A 185 9.65 -0.46 5.28
C ASP A 185 8.19 -0.08 5.56
N GLU A 186 7.82 -0.02 6.85
CA GLU A 186 6.41 0.20 7.27
C GLU A 186 5.41 -0.75 6.56
N PHE A 187 5.81 -2.04 6.41
CA PHE A 187 5.02 -3.06 5.71
C PHE A 187 3.51 -3.06 6.07
N PRO A 188 3.10 -2.92 7.35
CA PRO A 188 1.67 -2.91 7.70
C PRO A 188 0.89 -1.71 7.16
N ALA A 189 1.56 -0.60 6.81
CA ALA A 189 0.92 0.58 6.25
C ALA A 189 0.28 0.32 4.88
N LEU A 190 0.77 -0.70 4.17
CA LEU A 190 0.19 -1.12 2.89
C LEU A 190 -1.16 -1.83 3.01
N GLY A 191 -1.61 -2.17 4.25
CA GLY A 191 -2.80 -2.98 4.48
C GLY A 191 -2.59 -4.44 4.08
N ARG A 192 -3.66 -5.21 4.05
CA ARG A 192 -3.61 -6.65 3.73
C ARG A 192 -3.33 -6.86 2.24
N LEU A 193 -2.31 -7.64 1.94
CA LEU A 193 -1.96 -8.13 0.61
C LEU A 193 -2.15 -9.65 0.61
N ASP A 194 -3.34 -10.15 0.28
CA ASP A 194 -3.70 -11.57 0.38
C ASP A 194 -2.74 -12.48 -0.40
N PHE A 195 -2.42 -12.08 -1.64
CA PHE A 195 -1.44 -12.81 -2.43
C PHE A 195 -0.09 -12.88 -1.71
N PHE A 196 0.36 -11.77 -1.11
CA PHE A 196 1.66 -11.68 -0.47
C PHE A 196 1.74 -12.55 0.79
N GLU A 197 0.69 -12.55 1.63
CA GLU A 197 0.61 -13.40 2.81
C GLU A 197 0.78 -14.88 2.44
N SER A 198 0.04 -15.33 1.42
CA SER A 198 0.13 -16.71 0.92
C SER A 198 1.48 -17.01 0.27
N ALA A 199 2.02 -16.04 -0.48
CA ALA A 199 3.24 -16.21 -1.27
C ALA A 199 4.51 -16.28 -0.40
N LEU A 200 4.52 -15.70 0.80
CA LEU A 200 5.67 -15.77 1.72
C LEU A 200 6.13 -17.22 1.98
N ALA A 201 5.20 -18.16 1.99
CA ALA A 201 5.51 -19.58 2.21
C ALA A 201 6.36 -20.20 1.09
N PHE A 202 6.23 -19.72 -0.16
CA PHE A 202 6.89 -20.33 -1.32
C PHE A 202 7.80 -19.39 -2.13
N MET A 203 7.73 -18.08 -1.93
CA MET A 203 8.53 -17.07 -2.65
C MET A 203 10.03 -17.37 -2.67
N ALA A 204 10.56 -17.94 -1.58
CA ALA A 204 11.97 -18.28 -1.47
C ALA A 204 12.43 -19.27 -2.56
N GLY A 205 11.57 -20.23 -2.95
CA GLY A 205 11.82 -21.15 -4.06
C GLY A 205 11.96 -20.46 -5.41
N TYR A 206 11.30 -19.34 -5.59
CA TYR A 206 11.39 -18.50 -6.80
C TYR A 206 12.52 -17.46 -6.73
N GLY A 207 13.38 -17.52 -5.69
CA GLY A 207 14.49 -16.60 -5.52
C GLY A 207 14.11 -15.24 -4.95
N ILE A 208 12.90 -15.09 -4.42
CA ILE A 208 12.40 -13.85 -3.81
C ILE A 208 12.47 -14.00 -2.29
N ARG A 209 13.06 -13.01 -1.62
CA ARG A 209 13.10 -12.93 -0.16
C ARG A 209 12.50 -11.61 0.29
N SER A 210 11.77 -11.65 1.40
CA SER A 210 11.14 -10.46 1.97
C SER A 210 11.82 -10.07 3.28
N PHE A 211 12.10 -8.79 3.44
CA PHE A 211 12.53 -8.16 4.67
C PHE A 211 11.42 -7.21 5.11
N LEU A 212 10.64 -7.66 6.11
CA LEU A 212 9.45 -6.97 6.58
C LEU A 212 9.79 -6.16 7.82
N ILE A 213 9.48 -4.87 7.82
CA ILE A 213 9.71 -3.97 8.94
C ILE A 213 8.36 -3.48 9.47
N ALA A 214 8.19 -3.57 10.79
CA ALA A 214 7.02 -3.07 11.50
C ALA A 214 7.44 -2.51 12.86
N GLN A 215 6.75 -1.51 13.37
CA GLN A 215 7.02 -0.91 14.68
C GLN A 215 6.49 -1.76 15.83
N SER A 216 5.39 -2.49 15.59
CA SER A 216 4.79 -3.39 16.58
C SER A 216 4.04 -4.54 15.89
N LEU A 217 3.82 -5.64 16.63
CA LEU A 217 2.98 -6.74 16.17
C LEU A 217 1.51 -6.31 16.03
N ASN A 218 1.05 -5.35 16.83
CA ASN A 218 -0.29 -4.81 16.73
C ASN A 218 -0.60 -4.19 15.36
N GLN A 219 0.40 -3.58 14.69
CA GLN A 219 0.22 -3.06 13.35
C GLN A 219 -0.01 -4.19 12.34
N ILE A 220 0.70 -5.32 12.50
CA ILE A 220 0.52 -6.49 11.63
C ILE A 220 -0.85 -7.13 11.90
N ASP A 221 -1.21 -7.33 13.16
CA ASP A 221 -2.51 -7.88 13.56
C ASP A 221 -3.67 -7.01 13.04
N LYS A 222 -3.52 -5.68 13.05
CA LYS A 222 -4.53 -4.75 12.52
C LYS A 222 -4.71 -4.90 11.00
N ALA A 223 -3.61 -5.13 10.26
CA ALA A 223 -3.65 -5.23 8.80
C ALA A 223 -4.09 -6.60 8.32
N TYR A 224 -3.66 -7.68 8.98
CA TYR A 224 -3.84 -9.06 8.53
C TYR A 224 -4.80 -9.90 9.40
N GLY A 225 -5.25 -9.34 10.54
CA GLY A 225 -6.00 -10.08 11.56
C GLY A 225 -5.09 -10.84 12.51
N VAL A 226 -5.63 -11.29 13.65
CA VAL A 226 -4.85 -11.95 14.71
C VAL A 226 -4.34 -13.36 14.33
N ASN A 227 -4.94 -13.96 13.30
CA ASN A 227 -4.64 -15.35 12.86
C ASN A 227 -3.82 -15.37 11.56
N HIS A 228 -3.02 -14.34 11.31
CA HIS A 228 -2.20 -14.26 10.11
C HIS A 228 -0.99 -15.21 10.16
N SER A 229 -0.50 -15.66 8.99
CA SER A 229 0.67 -16.54 8.84
C SER A 229 2.00 -15.81 8.62
N ILE A 230 2.01 -14.47 8.68
CA ILE A 230 3.20 -13.65 8.36
C ILE A 230 4.41 -14.05 9.23
N LEU A 231 4.18 -14.14 10.56
CA LEU A 231 5.27 -14.48 11.49
C LEU A 231 5.76 -15.92 11.31
N ASP A 232 4.88 -16.84 10.95
CA ASP A 232 5.24 -18.26 10.81
C ASP A 232 6.19 -18.47 9.62
N ASN A 233 6.07 -17.62 8.61
CA ASN A 233 6.93 -17.61 7.42
C ASN A 233 8.22 -16.78 7.62
N CYS A 234 8.41 -16.10 8.78
CA CYS A 234 9.61 -15.36 9.10
C CYS A 234 10.60 -16.21 9.91
N HIS A 235 11.52 -16.88 9.22
CA HIS A 235 12.55 -17.74 9.85
C HIS A 235 13.62 -16.96 10.65
N VAL A 236 13.82 -15.70 10.32
CA VAL A 236 14.69 -14.78 11.05
C VAL A 236 13.85 -13.62 11.54
N ARG A 237 13.91 -13.37 12.85
CA ARG A 237 13.21 -12.24 13.49
C ARG A 237 14.22 -11.42 14.26
N VAL A 238 14.24 -10.13 14.04
CA VAL A 238 15.10 -9.17 14.76
C VAL A 238 14.21 -8.22 15.51
N THR A 239 14.39 -8.14 16.82
CA THR A 239 13.60 -7.27 17.68
C THR A 239 14.48 -6.30 18.46
N PHE A 240 13.97 -5.12 18.69
CA PHE A 240 14.56 -4.06 19.49
C PHE A 240 13.69 -3.80 20.74
N ALA A 241 14.09 -2.86 21.58
CA ALA A 241 13.21 -2.35 22.62
C ALA A 241 11.89 -1.88 22.00
N THR A 242 10.76 -2.24 22.60
CA THR A 242 9.43 -1.85 22.15
C THR A 242 8.68 -1.18 23.30
N ASN A 243 7.83 -0.19 22.96
CA ASN A 243 6.93 0.43 23.92
C ASN A 243 5.58 -0.29 23.99
N ASP A 244 5.35 -1.28 23.11
CA ASP A 244 4.12 -2.05 23.07
C ASP A 244 4.23 -3.29 23.98
N GLU A 245 3.43 -3.30 25.04
CA GLU A 245 3.40 -4.35 26.07
C GLU A 245 3.05 -5.72 25.48
N ARG A 246 2.09 -5.78 24.56
CA ARG A 246 1.67 -7.02 23.90
C ARG A 246 2.81 -7.62 23.06
N THR A 247 3.51 -6.78 22.30
CA THR A 247 4.70 -7.18 21.54
C THR A 247 5.79 -7.68 22.48
N ALA A 248 6.09 -6.96 23.57
CA ALA A 248 7.09 -7.36 24.55
C ALA A 248 6.77 -8.72 25.19
N LYS A 249 5.49 -8.96 25.53
CA LYS A 249 5.03 -10.23 26.07
C LYS A 249 5.22 -11.37 25.07
N ARG A 250 4.82 -11.19 23.81
CA ARG A 250 4.99 -12.21 22.77
C ARG A 250 6.46 -12.53 22.49
N ILE A 251 7.33 -11.52 22.49
CA ILE A 251 8.78 -11.72 22.37
C ILE A 251 9.31 -12.55 23.54
N SER A 252 8.96 -12.18 24.77
CA SER A 252 9.36 -12.90 25.99
C SER A 252 8.94 -14.36 25.94
N GLU A 253 7.71 -14.66 25.56
CA GLU A 253 7.19 -16.04 25.40
C GLU A 253 7.92 -16.83 24.31
N THR A 254 8.24 -16.17 23.18
CA THR A 254 8.95 -16.79 22.04
C THR A 254 10.40 -17.12 22.41
N LEU A 255 11.04 -16.32 23.25
CA LEU A 255 12.41 -16.58 23.74
C LEU A 255 12.50 -17.80 24.64
N GLY A 256 11.40 -18.17 25.29
CA GLY A 256 11.34 -19.30 26.19
C GLY A 256 11.87 -19.00 27.61
N THR A 257 12.10 -20.06 28.38
CA THR A 257 12.52 -20.00 29.78
C THR A 257 13.84 -20.70 30.02
N ALA A 258 14.59 -20.23 31.01
CA ALA A 258 15.74 -20.92 31.56
C ALA A 258 15.48 -21.32 33.02
N THR A 259 16.09 -22.41 33.47
CA THR A 259 16.04 -22.82 34.88
C THR A 259 17.00 -21.99 35.70
N GLU A 260 16.50 -21.27 36.68
CA GLU A 260 17.27 -20.48 37.64
C GLU A 260 17.26 -21.20 39.00
N LEU A 261 18.47 -21.40 39.57
CA LEU A 261 18.60 -21.95 40.91
C LEU A 261 18.48 -20.81 41.94
N ARG A 262 17.37 -20.75 42.66
CA ARG A 262 17.16 -19.79 43.75
C ARG A 262 17.46 -20.44 45.09
N ALA A 263 18.37 -19.83 45.83
CA ALA A 263 18.61 -20.21 47.22
C ALA A 263 17.59 -19.52 48.14
N GLN A 264 16.67 -20.29 48.69
CA GLN A 264 15.74 -19.80 49.68
C GLN A 264 16.32 -20.04 51.07
N ARG A 265 16.54 -18.97 51.83
CA ARG A 265 17.03 -19.05 53.20
C ARG A 265 15.83 -18.96 54.14
N ASN A 266 15.47 -20.09 54.76
CA ASN A 266 14.43 -20.12 55.77
C ASN A 266 15.10 -20.17 57.15
N TYR A 267 14.80 -19.19 57.98
CA TYR A 267 15.16 -19.18 59.38
C TYR A 267 14.07 -19.93 60.19
N ALA A 268 14.43 -21.11 60.70
CA ALA A 268 13.64 -21.82 61.66
C ALA A 268 14.29 -21.64 63.03
N GLY A 269 13.76 -20.76 63.87
CA GLY A 269 14.25 -20.55 65.21
C GLY A 269 13.36 -19.59 66.00
N HIS A 270 13.39 -19.72 67.33
CA HIS A 270 12.65 -18.86 68.23
C HIS A 270 13.32 -17.48 68.26
N ARG A 271 12.52 -16.40 68.16
CA ARG A 271 13.02 -15.01 68.00
C ARG A 271 13.86 -14.52 69.20
N LEU A 272 13.79 -15.21 70.35
CA LEU A 272 14.51 -14.88 71.56
C LEU A 272 15.69 -15.80 71.87
N ALA A 273 16.01 -16.77 71.01
CA ALA A 273 17.14 -17.70 71.18
C ALA A 273 17.91 -17.84 69.87
N PRO A 274 18.70 -16.82 69.48
CA PRO A 274 19.44 -16.81 68.18
C PRO A 274 20.45 -17.97 68.05
N TRP A 275 20.94 -18.57 69.13
CA TRP A 275 21.86 -19.72 69.13
C TRP A 275 21.19 -21.07 68.79
N LEU A 276 19.86 -21.14 68.76
CA LEU A 276 19.07 -22.30 68.38
C LEU A 276 18.51 -22.18 66.96
N GLY A 277 18.88 -21.11 66.23
CA GLY A 277 18.44 -20.87 64.86
C GLY A 277 19.13 -21.79 63.86
N HIS A 278 18.41 -22.66 63.23
CA HIS A 278 18.89 -23.43 62.11
C HIS A 278 18.62 -22.64 60.81
N LEU A 279 19.70 -22.33 60.06
CA LEU A 279 19.64 -21.78 58.75
C LEU A 279 19.41 -22.91 57.75
N MET A 280 18.20 -23.08 57.25
CA MET A 280 17.86 -24.02 56.22
C MET A 280 18.00 -23.33 54.86
N VAL A 281 19.03 -23.73 54.09
CA VAL A 281 19.19 -23.26 52.70
C VAL A 281 18.59 -24.31 51.79
N SER A 282 17.39 -24.02 51.26
CA SER A 282 16.76 -24.81 50.23
C SER A 282 17.11 -24.23 48.84
N ARG A 283 17.60 -25.08 47.94
CA ARG A 283 17.80 -24.71 46.54
C ARG A 283 16.55 -25.15 45.78
N GLN A 284 15.85 -24.17 45.20
CA GLN A 284 14.66 -24.41 44.39
C GLN A 284 14.98 -24.03 42.95
N GLU A 285 14.72 -24.96 42.03
CA GLU A 285 14.74 -24.69 40.60
C GLU A 285 13.46 -23.98 40.22
N THR A 286 13.58 -22.80 39.62
CA THR A 286 12.46 -22.00 39.17
C THR A 286 12.66 -21.66 37.71
N ALA A 287 11.64 -21.92 36.88
CA ALA A 287 11.65 -21.47 35.50
C ALA A 287 11.50 -19.95 35.43
N ARG A 288 12.43 -19.28 34.78
CA ARG A 288 12.39 -17.83 34.53
C ARG A 288 12.41 -17.57 33.02
N PRO A 289 11.59 -16.66 32.46
CA PRO A 289 11.77 -16.21 31.09
C PRO A 289 13.20 -15.72 30.83
N LEU A 290 13.77 -16.04 29.66
CA LEU A 290 15.10 -15.57 29.27
C LEU A 290 15.18 -14.03 29.32
N LEU A 291 14.13 -13.37 28.87
CA LEU A 291 13.86 -11.95 29.11
C LEU A 291 12.39 -11.82 29.50
N THR A 292 12.13 -11.15 30.61
CA THR A 292 10.76 -10.77 30.99
C THR A 292 10.22 -9.70 30.03
N PRO A 293 8.89 -9.52 29.90
CA PRO A 293 8.34 -8.44 29.08
C PRO A 293 8.92 -7.06 29.44
N GLY A 294 9.09 -6.77 30.74
CA GLY A 294 9.73 -5.53 31.21
C GLY A 294 11.19 -5.38 30.77
N GLU A 295 11.96 -6.47 30.77
CA GLU A 295 13.35 -6.46 30.28
C GLU A 295 13.42 -6.28 28.76
N VAL A 296 12.43 -6.79 27.99
CA VAL A 296 12.33 -6.53 26.54
C VAL A 296 12.04 -5.06 26.28
N MET A 297 11.16 -4.45 27.05
CA MET A 297 10.84 -3.00 26.94
C MET A 297 12.03 -2.12 27.32
N GLN A 298 12.89 -2.60 28.21
CA GLN A 298 14.05 -1.89 28.74
C GLN A 298 15.37 -2.29 28.06
N LEU A 299 15.32 -2.99 26.93
CA LEU A 299 16.56 -3.30 26.18
C LEU A 299 17.33 -2.02 25.88
N PRO A 300 18.65 -2.02 26.07
CA PRO A 300 19.49 -0.89 25.70
C PRO A 300 19.29 -0.48 24.24
N PRO A 301 19.34 0.82 23.90
CA PRO A 301 19.10 1.31 22.54
C PRO A 301 20.02 0.68 21.48
N ASP A 302 21.19 0.22 21.88
CA ASP A 302 22.18 -0.41 20.99
C ASP A 302 22.03 -1.94 20.87
N ASP A 303 21.13 -2.53 21.65
CA ASP A 303 20.94 -3.98 21.66
C ASP A 303 19.81 -4.42 20.75
N ALA A 304 19.95 -5.62 20.23
CA ALA A 304 18.94 -6.33 19.43
C ALA A 304 18.86 -7.77 19.91
N VAL A 305 17.69 -8.36 19.79
CA VAL A 305 17.48 -9.81 19.96
C VAL A 305 17.19 -10.41 18.59
N VAL A 306 18.02 -11.36 18.20
CA VAL A 306 17.90 -12.08 16.92
C VAL A 306 17.46 -13.51 17.22
N MET A 307 16.36 -13.89 16.64
CA MET A 307 15.79 -15.23 16.71
C MET A 307 15.87 -15.87 15.33
N VAL A 308 16.50 -17.02 15.25
CA VAL A 308 16.61 -17.81 14.02
C VAL A 308 15.98 -19.19 14.28
N SER A 309 15.09 -19.63 13.41
CA SER A 309 14.44 -20.93 13.56
C SER A 309 15.47 -22.05 13.70
N GLY A 310 15.32 -22.90 14.73
CA GLY A 310 16.23 -23.99 15.02
C GLY A 310 17.51 -23.59 15.78
N HIS A 311 17.68 -22.33 16.17
CA HIS A 311 18.83 -21.85 16.92
C HIS A 311 18.43 -21.16 18.22
N ALA A 312 19.33 -21.18 19.22
CA ALA A 312 19.14 -20.40 20.43
C ALA A 312 19.09 -18.89 20.11
N PRO A 313 18.30 -18.10 20.84
CA PRO A 313 18.25 -16.66 20.66
C PRO A 313 19.61 -15.97 20.87
N ILE A 314 19.90 -14.97 20.07
CA ILE A 314 21.16 -14.25 20.10
C ILE A 314 20.90 -12.81 20.54
N ARG A 315 21.55 -12.35 21.59
CA ARG A 315 21.62 -10.92 21.93
C ARG A 315 22.80 -10.29 21.18
N ALA A 316 22.52 -9.31 20.33
CA ALA A 316 23.50 -8.69 19.44
C ALA A 316 23.50 -7.17 19.62
N LYS A 317 24.56 -6.52 19.15
CA LYS A 317 24.61 -5.06 19.02
C LYS A 317 24.05 -4.64 17.67
N LYS A 318 23.28 -3.54 17.64
CA LYS A 318 22.80 -2.93 16.40
C LYS A 318 23.98 -2.46 15.55
N LEU A 319 23.93 -2.80 14.28
CA LEU A 319 24.87 -2.29 13.31
C LEU A 319 24.58 -0.80 13.06
N ARG A 320 25.64 0.03 13.13
CA ARG A 320 25.60 1.43 12.74
C ARG A 320 26.38 1.59 11.44
N TYR A 321 25.69 1.71 10.30
CA TYR A 321 26.33 1.77 8.98
C TYR A 321 27.36 2.90 8.86
N TYR A 322 27.12 4.04 9.52
CA TYR A 322 28.01 5.19 9.54
C TYR A 322 29.26 5.00 10.42
N ALA A 323 29.28 3.98 11.28
CA ALA A 323 30.44 3.63 12.12
C ALA A 323 31.21 2.42 11.58
N ASP A 324 30.53 1.51 10.87
CA ASP A 324 31.13 0.28 10.34
C ASP A 324 32.03 0.55 9.13
N ALA A 325 33.26 0.01 9.15
CA ALA A 325 34.23 0.24 8.08
C ALA A 325 33.81 -0.33 6.72
N ASN A 326 33.06 -1.43 6.70
CA ASN A 326 32.62 -2.05 5.46
C ASN A 326 31.52 -1.21 4.79
N PHE A 327 30.59 -0.66 5.58
CA PHE A 327 29.55 0.22 5.06
C PHE A 327 30.09 1.58 4.66
N LYS A 328 30.98 2.19 5.49
CA LYS A 328 31.62 3.47 5.13
C LYS A 328 32.29 3.46 3.77
N ARG A 329 32.99 2.37 3.43
CA ARG A 329 33.64 2.23 2.11
C ARG A 329 32.67 2.13 0.93
N ARG A 330 31.41 1.81 1.20
CA ARG A 330 30.36 1.64 0.17
C ARG A 330 29.42 2.85 0.08
N VAL A 331 29.53 3.80 1.01
CA VAL A 331 28.76 5.03 0.94
C VAL A 331 29.32 5.88 -0.20
N LEU A 332 28.48 6.17 -1.16
CA LEU A 332 28.77 7.09 -2.26
C LEU A 332 28.16 8.45 -1.95
N ALA A 333 28.69 9.49 -2.58
CA ALA A 333 28.03 10.80 -2.57
C ALA A 333 26.59 10.66 -3.09
N PRO A 334 25.63 11.47 -2.59
CA PRO A 334 24.30 11.50 -3.15
C PRO A 334 24.35 11.73 -4.66
N PRO A 335 23.50 11.06 -5.46
CA PRO A 335 23.46 11.30 -6.89
C PRO A 335 23.13 12.78 -7.14
N MET A 336 23.87 13.39 -8.07
CA MET A 336 23.55 14.74 -8.51
C MET A 336 22.21 14.70 -9.26
N LEU A 337 21.17 15.24 -8.66
CA LEU A 337 19.90 15.43 -9.34
C LEU A 337 20.07 16.65 -10.27
N ALA A 338 19.98 16.46 -11.58
CA ALA A 338 19.91 17.59 -12.50
C ALA A 338 18.58 18.33 -12.29
N SER A 339 18.50 19.54 -12.81
CA SER A 339 17.35 20.45 -12.76
C SER A 339 16.14 19.96 -13.61
N GLY A 340 15.94 18.66 -13.71
CA GLY A 340 14.79 17.98 -14.30
C GLY A 340 14.33 16.87 -13.36
N PRO A 341 13.16 16.27 -13.58
CA PRO A 341 12.62 15.29 -12.65
C PRO A 341 13.56 14.09 -12.39
N TYR A 342 14.42 13.70 -13.35
CA TYR A 342 15.42 12.63 -13.17
C TYR A 342 16.59 12.79 -14.13
N VAL A 343 17.83 12.79 -13.61
CA VAL A 343 19.07 12.85 -14.42
C VAL A 343 19.32 11.57 -15.20
N ASP A 344 18.90 10.47 -14.62
CA ASP A 344 19.13 9.09 -15.07
C ASP A 344 17.85 8.44 -15.61
N THR A 345 16.93 9.26 -16.13
CA THR A 345 15.75 8.74 -16.83
C THR A 345 16.22 7.79 -17.91
N PRO A 346 15.96 6.47 -17.81
CA PRO A 346 16.41 5.54 -18.84
C PRO A 346 15.80 5.90 -20.18
N ALA A 347 16.52 5.60 -21.26
CA ALA A 347 16.00 5.80 -22.60
C ALA A 347 14.62 5.14 -22.72
N ARG A 348 13.68 5.84 -23.38
CA ARG A 348 12.33 5.30 -23.63
C ARG A 348 12.47 3.91 -24.25
N ARG A 349 11.99 2.89 -23.54
CA ARG A 349 11.85 1.56 -24.13
C ARG A 349 10.70 1.56 -25.11
N ALA A 350 10.83 0.72 -26.18
CA ALA A 350 9.68 0.41 -27.00
C ALA A 350 8.56 -0.14 -26.10
N ASP A 351 7.36 0.37 -26.29
CA ASP A 351 6.18 -0.10 -25.59
C ASP A 351 5.97 -1.60 -25.93
N ASP A 352 5.84 -2.44 -24.90
CA ASP A 352 5.58 -3.88 -25.09
C ASP A 352 4.22 -4.14 -25.75
N TRP A 353 3.37 -3.12 -25.82
CA TRP A 353 2.05 -3.14 -26.43
C TRP A 353 2.02 -2.67 -27.88
N SER A 354 3.13 -2.10 -28.38
CA SER A 354 3.22 -1.60 -29.76
C SER A 354 3.05 -2.69 -30.80
N ALA A 355 3.33 -3.96 -30.44
CA ALA A 355 3.11 -5.11 -31.30
C ALA A 355 1.66 -5.62 -31.33
N LEU A 356 0.79 -5.14 -30.43
CA LEU A 356 -0.62 -5.48 -30.47
C LEU A 356 -1.30 -4.74 -31.63
N PRO A 357 -2.05 -5.44 -32.51
CA PRO A 357 -2.74 -4.79 -33.62
C PRO A 357 -3.71 -3.75 -33.05
N ILE A 358 -3.51 -2.50 -33.39
CA ILE A 358 -4.49 -1.44 -33.16
C ILE A 358 -5.57 -1.66 -34.22
N PRO A 359 -6.82 -2.02 -33.83
CA PRO A 359 -7.87 -2.12 -34.84
C PRO A 359 -8.03 -0.75 -35.48
N SER A 360 -7.95 -0.69 -36.81
CA SER A 360 -8.30 0.51 -37.53
C SER A 360 -9.73 0.89 -37.12
N THR A 361 -9.90 2.04 -36.51
CA THR A 361 -11.22 2.61 -36.26
C THR A 361 -11.96 2.64 -37.60
N PRO A 362 -13.17 2.08 -37.70
CA PRO A 362 -13.97 2.33 -38.88
C PRO A 362 -14.12 3.84 -38.98
N ASN A 363 -13.60 4.35 -40.10
CA ASN A 363 -13.71 5.78 -40.43
C ASN A 363 -15.16 6.16 -40.26
N THR A 364 -15.50 7.03 -39.33
CA THR A 364 -16.80 7.62 -39.17
C THR A 364 -16.95 8.65 -40.29
N ALA A 365 -16.81 8.15 -41.55
CA ALA A 365 -17.13 8.92 -42.71
C ALA A 365 -18.64 9.01 -42.81
N ALA A 366 -19.10 10.20 -42.53
CA ALA A 366 -20.32 10.75 -43.05
C ALA A 366 -21.60 9.92 -42.83
N VAL A 367 -22.17 10.01 -41.63
CA VAL A 367 -23.61 10.11 -41.58
C VAL A 367 -23.95 11.53 -42.04
N THR A 368 -24.03 11.73 -43.36
CA THR A 368 -24.71 12.85 -43.96
C THR A 368 -26.14 12.83 -43.45
N ALA A 369 -26.42 13.75 -42.54
CA ALA A 369 -27.78 14.08 -42.18
C ALA A 369 -28.48 14.60 -43.46
N THR A 370 -29.28 13.75 -44.08
CA THR A 370 -30.32 14.19 -44.99
C THR A 370 -31.37 14.86 -44.14
N SER A 371 -31.32 16.18 -44.11
CA SER A 371 -32.41 17.02 -43.67
C SER A 371 -33.60 16.85 -44.64
N PRO A 372 -34.83 16.59 -44.20
CA PRO A 372 -36.00 16.84 -45.00
C PRO A 372 -36.26 18.35 -44.99
N GLU A 373 -36.09 18.97 -46.13
CA GLU A 373 -36.69 20.28 -46.42
C GLU A 373 -38.20 20.21 -46.28
N GLY A 374 -38.77 21.22 -45.67
CA GLY A 374 -40.21 21.51 -45.85
C GLY A 374 -40.84 22.22 -44.66
N VAL A 375 -40.82 23.56 -44.70
CA VAL A 375 -42.02 24.42 -44.65
C VAL A 375 -42.46 25.00 -43.32
N ILE A 376 -42.47 26.32 -43.36
CA ILE A 376 -43.36 27.37 -42.87
C ILE A 376 -42.89 28.15 -41.64
N ASP A 377 -42.48 29.36 -41.97
CA ASP A 377 -42.40 30.58 -41.21
C ASP A 377 -43.74 30.93 -40.57
N ASP A 378 -43.82 31.16 -39.27
CA ASP A 378 -44.86 31.98 -38.67
C ASP A 378 -44.27 32.79 -37.50
N GLY A 379 -44.35 34.09 -37.70
CA GLY A 379 -43.76 35.11 -36.88
C GLY A 379 -44.45 35.30 -35.52
N GLY A 380 -43.71 35.17 -34.46
CA GLY A 380 -44.09 35.60 -33.11
C GLY A 380 -42.89 36.11 -32.31
N PRO A 381 -43.02 37.13 -31.46
CA PRO A 381 -41.91 37.91 -30.96
C PRO A 381 -41.10 37.14 -29.93
N ARG A 382 -39.76 37.15 -30.10
CA ARG A 382 -38.77 36.63 -29.18
C ARG A 382 -38.86 37.32 -27.82
N ARG A 383 -39.22 36.61 -26.78
CA ARG A 383 -38.93 36.98 -25.40
C ARG A 383 -37.46 36.59 -25.07
N GLN A 384 -36.71 37.57 -24.60
CA GLN A 384 -35.40 37.36 -24.02
C GLN A 384 -35.54 36.60 -22.69
N PRO A 385 -34.66 35.67 -22.35
CA PRO A 385 -34.61 35.08 -21.01
C PRO A 385 -34.05 36.10 -20.04
N GLU A 386 -34.81 36.36 -18.98
CA GLU A 386 -34.36 37.06 -17.79
C GLU A 386 -33.18 36.30 -17.13
N VAL A 387 -32.10 37.05 -16.86
CA VAL A 387 -30.97 36.56 -16.05
C VAL A 387 -31.46 36.44 -14.62
N ALA A 388 -31.55 35.24 -14.09
CA ALA A 388 -31.78 35.01 -12.68
C ALA A 388 -30.51 35.35 -11.91
N ASP A 389 -30.60 36.32 -11.01
CA ASP A 389 -29.55 36.66 -10.05
C ASP A 389 -29.23 35.45 -9.17
N GLU A 390 -27.96 35.07 -9.19
CA GLU A 390 -27.37 34.11 -8.26
C GLU A 390 -27.32 34.74 -6.87
N VAL A 391 -28.31 34.39 -6.02
CA VAL A 391 -28.27 34.74 -4.58
C VAL A 391 -27.24 33.87 -3.90
N ALA A 392 -26.10 34.43 -3.57
CA ALA A 392 -25.12 33.81 -2.70
C ALA A 392 -25.75 33.50 -1.32
N TYR A 393 -25.81 32.22 -0.98
CA TYR A 393 -26.25 31.75 0.34
C TYR A 393 -25.20 32.11 1.39
N VAL A 394 -25.55 33.06 2.27
CA VAL A 394 -24.81 33.37 3.50
C VAL A 394 -25.56 32.67 4.64
N PRO A 395 -24.93 31.69 5.32
CA PRO A 395 -25.58 31.05 6.48
C PRO A 395 -25.73 32.05 7.62
N SER A 396 -26.90 32.08 8.25
CA SER A 396 -27.17 32.95 9.39
C SER A 396 -26.42 32.46 10.64
N PRO A 397 -25.95 33.37 11.50
CA PRO A 397 -25.14 33.03 12.67
C PRO A 397 -25.87 32.23 13.77
N ASP A 398 -27.19 32.13 13.71
CA ASP A 398 -27.98 31.44 14.74
C ASP A 398 -27.97 29.89 14.64
N ARG A 399 -27.49 29.30 13.54
CA ARG A 399 -27.38 27.83 13.42
C ARG A 399 -26.07 27.25 13.99
N VAL A 400 -25.07 28.08 14.24
CA VAL A 400 -23.80 27.63 14.81
C VAL A 400 -23.88 27.44 16.33
N ALA A 401 -24.88 28.06 16.99
CA ALA A 401 -25.06 27.94 18.42
C ALA A 401 -25.78 26.64 18.87
N ASP A 402 -26.63 26.07 18.00
CA ASP A 402 -27.38 24.85 18.33
C ASP A 402 -26.53 23.56 18.14
N ASP A 403 -25.53 23.57 17.30
CA ASP A 403 -24.63 22.41 17.10
C ASP A 403 -23.58 22.30 18.24
N LEU A 404 -23.33 23.36 18.98
CA LEU A 404 -22.41 23.36 20.15
C LEU A 404 -23.06 22.93 21.45
N ALA A 405 -24.40 22.87 21.52
CA ALA A 405 -25.14 22.48 22.71
C ALA A 405 -25.31 20.95 22.87
N MET A 406 -24.80 20.14 21.94
CA MET A 406 -24.88 18.67 21.95
C MET A 406 -23.55 17.99 22.29
N LEU A 407 -22.52 18.71 22.70
CA LEU A 407 -21.29 18.11 23.19
C LEU A 407 -21.40 17.97 24.71
N ASP A 408 -21.41 16.74 25.21
CA ASP A 408 -21.33 16.44 26.63
C ASP A 408 -20.06 17.04 27.25
N ASP A 409 -20.15 17.61 28.43
CA ASP A 409 -19.06 18.28 29.16
C ASP A 409 -17.83 17.38 29.45
N ASP A 410 -17.89 16.07 29.15
CA ASP A 410 -16.82 15.10 29.37
C ASP A 410 -15.80 15.03 28.18
N ASP A 411 -16.08 15.66 27.03
CA ASP A 411 -15.23 15.63 25.85
C ASP A 411 -14.34 16.86 25.64
N LEU A 412 -14.33 17.80 26.58
CA LEU A 412 -13.41 18.92 26.52
C LEU A 412 -12.00 18.50 26.95
N PRO A 413 -10.96 18.74 26.13
CA PRO A 413 -9.60 18.42 26.51
C PRO A 413 -9.19 19.23 27.74
N LEU A 414 -8.75 18.53 28.78
CA LEU A 414 -8.24 19.13 30.01
C LEU A 414 -7.16 20.17 29.71
N PRO A 415 -7.09 21.31 30.39
CA PRO A 415 -6.07 22.33 30.17
C PRO A 415 -4.67 21.72 30.42
N VAL A 416 -3.83 21.76 29.40
CA VAL A 416 -2.44 21.25 29.43
C VAL A 416 -1.64 22.10 30.42
N PRO A 417 -1.01 21.52 31.44
CA PRO A 417 -0.25 22.29 32.43
C PRO A 417 0.98 22.95 31.77
N ALA A 418 1.27 24.18 32.14
CA ALA A 418 2.33 25.05 31.57
C ALA A 418 3.76 24.44 31.50
N ARG A 419 4.00 23.29 32.17
CA ARG A 419 5.29 22.57 32.12
C ARG A 419 5.48 21.69 30.88
N LEU A 420 4.44 21.41 30.09
CA LEU A 420 4.57 20.64 28.83
C LEU A 420 5.07 21.51 27.68
N ASP A 421 4.82 22.80 27.72
CA ASP A 421 5.22 23.77 26.69
C ASP A 421 6.73 23.86 26.50
N SER A 422 7.50 23.74 27.59
CA SER A 422 8.97 23.79 27.52
C SER A 422 9.60 22.53 26.90
N ARG A 423 8.94 21.38 26.98
CA ARG A 423 9.40 20.14 26.34
C ARG A 423 9.08 20.14 24.84
N LEU A 424 7.88 20.59 24.46
CA LEU A 424 7.47 20.75 23.06
C LEU A 424 8.33 21.76 22.33
N GLN A 425 8.66 22.91 22.96
CA GLN A 425 9.60 23.89 22.40
C GLN A 425 11.02 23.34 22.26
N ARG A 426 11.48 22.47 23.18
CA ARG A 426 12.78 21.82 23.09
C ARG A 426 12.82 20.78 21.96
N THR A 427 11.74 20.02 21.79
CA THR A 427 11.62 19.04 20.70
C THR A 427 11.50 19.74 19.34
N ALA A 428 10.77 20.85 19.25
CA ALA A 428 10.69 21.65 18.04
C ALA A 428 12.04 22.28 17.66
N ARG A 429 12.82 22.73 18.64
CA ARG A 429 14.20 23.25 18.40
C ARG A 429 15.16 22.14 17.92
N LEU A 430 15.00 20.90 18.41
CA LEU A 430 15.80 19.75 17.94
C LEU A 430 15.43 19.32 16.52
N ALA A 431 14.19 19.54 16.11
CA ALA A 431 13.72 19.24 14.76
C ALA A 431 14.13 20.27 13.70
N THR A 432 14.58 21.46 14.12
CA THR A 432 15.04 22.56 13.23
C THR A 432 16.55 22.69 13.17
N LEU A 433 17.32 21.80 13.82
CA LEU A 433 18.80 21.82 13.73
C LEU A 433 19.23 21.26 12.38
N ASP A 434 19.97 22.08 11.63
CA ASP A 434 20.60 21.69 10.38
C ASP A 434 21.60 20.54 10.66
N PRO A 435 21.59 19.45 9.88
CA PRO A 435 22.56 18.36 9.99
C PRO A 435 24.04 18.78 9.88
N ALA A 436 24.30 20.01 9.38
CA ALA A 436 25.64 20.58 9.30
C ALA A 436 26.17 21.13 10.64
N ASP A 437 25.31 21.38 11.62
CA ASP A 437 25.68 21.99 12.91
C ASP A 437 26.04 20.93 13.98
N GLY A 438 26.86 19.97 13.67
CA GLY A 438 27.44 18.97 14.56
C GLY A 438 26.86 18.88 15.96
N ILE A 439 26.06 17.83 16.25
CA ILE A 439 25.56 17.55 17.60
C ILE A 439 26.76 17.26 18.50
N PRO A 440 27.02 18.02 19.56
CA PRO A 440 28.03 17.63 20.54
C PRO A 440 27.55 16.33 21.23
N LEU A 441 28.46 15.36 21.29
CA LEU A 441 28.28 14.05 21.91
C LEU A 441 28.03 14.16 23.42
#